data_54d3637f81b2b301a5b2afd205e94381
#
_entry.id   54d3637f81b2b301a5b2afd205e94381
#
_cell.length_a   1.000
_cell.length_b   1.000
_cell.length_c   1.000
_cell.angle_alpha   90.00
_cell.angle_beta   90.00
_cell.angle_gamma   90.00
#
_symmetry.space_group_name_H-M   'P 1'
#
loop_
_entity.id
_entity.type
_entity.pdbx_description
1 polymer ?
#
loop_
_entity_poly.entity_id
_entity_poly.type
_entity_poly.pdbx_seq_one_letter_code
_entity_poly.pdbx_strand_id
1 'polypeptide(L)'
;MSSKKNKNKSQSNQNKSQSKQNKPQKTNSSQVNSQKSNQQVAKIQKLDSRTFSKEAYEALKKLQDKIKPENKENSDSKNKKADDELKKASALVQGLTAYISTWGLHRLSGDAQKFLKKDSNNQEIEKKLKKGEDTKYKGIVYQKFLESLKNFSNIDFDVDDAGSLIHLPLREYTALNRLAIKLAKEWAFWAPSVLGEANNE
;
A
#
# COMPACT_ATOMS: atom_id res chain seq x y z
N MET A 1 -4.64 -32.41 57.61
CA MET A 1 -5.38 -33.63 57.21
C MET A 1 -5.58 -33.50 55.71
N SER A 2 -5.17 -34.25 54.82
CA SER A 2 -4.55 -35.56 54.64
C SER A 2 -3.77 -35.54 53.33
N SER A 3 -2.57 -36.04 53.42
CA SER A 3 -1.70 -36.42 52.30
C SER A 3 -2.31 -37.53 51.47
N LYS A 4 -2.10 -37.51 50.14
CA LYS A 4 -1.91 -38.74 49.37
C LYS A 4 -0.86 -38.57 48.31
N LYS A 5 0.30 -39.18 48.58
CA LYS A 5 1.32 -39.63 47.62
C LYS A 5 0.73 -40.72 46.72
N ASN A 6 1.09 -40.70 45.45
CA ASN A 6 1.20 -41.96 44.74
C ASN A 6 2.40 -41.98 43.82
N LYS A 7 3.14 -43.06 44.01
CA LYS A 7 4.42 -43.45 43.40
C LYS A 7 4.19 -44.28 42.13
N ASN A 8 5.23 -44.30 41.31
CA ASN A 8 5.74 -45.40 40.46
C ASN A 8 5.03 -45.72 39.17
N LYS A 9 5.73 -45.72 38.03
CA LYS A 9 6.47 -46.94 37.64
C LYS A 9 7.30 -46.70 36.36
N SER A 10 8.58 -46.93 36.50
CA SER A 10 9.53 -47.18 35.42
C SER A 10 9.15 -48.47 34.67
N GLN A 11 9.20 -48.45 33.37
CA GLN A 11 9.44 -49.64 32.57
C GLN A 11 10.30 -49.31 31.36
N SER A 12 11.52 -49.78 31.45
CA SER A 12 12.45 -50.01 30.34
C SER A 12 11.91 -51.10 29.42
N ASN A 13 11.96 -50.88 28.14
CA ASN A 13 11.99 -52.01 27.15
C ASN A 13 12.99 -51.72 26.05
N GLN A 14 14.03 -52.54 26.08
CA GLN A 14 14.95 -52.81 24.95
C GLN A 14 14.23 -53.59 23.88
N ASN A 15 14.54 -53.32 22.68
CA ASN A 15 14.86 -54.25 21.58
C ASN A 15 14.43 -53.64 20.21
N LYS A 16 15.14 -53.62 19.18
CA LYS A 16 15.83 -54.65 18.39
C LYS A 16 16.20 -54.06 17.07
N SER A 17 17.44 -54.09 16.75
CA SER A 17 18.02 -53.80 15.43
C SER A 17 17.33 -54.57 14.31
N GLN A 18 16.85 -53.91 13.30
CA GLN A 18 16.66 -54.51 11.96
C GLN A 18 17.15 -53.56 10.87
N SER A 19 18.27 -53.86 10.32
CA SER A 19 18.83 -53.38 9.10
C SER A 19 17.87 -53.69 7.93
N LYS A 20 17.35 -52.68 7.25
CA LYS A 20 16.77 -52.81 5.90
C LYS A 20 17.46 -51.84 4.99
N GLN A 21 18.11 -52.41 3.99
CA GLN A 21 18.73 -51.82 2.84
C GLN A 21 17.78 -50.83 2.18
N ASN A 22 18.16 -49.56 2.12
CA ASN A 22 17.46 -48.58 1.31
C ASN A 22 18.13 -48.43 -0.04
N LYS A 23 17.41 -48.84 -1.08
CA LYS A 23 17.64 -48.53 -2.47
C LYS A 23 17.68 -47.02 -2.71
N PRO A 24 18.59 -46.44 -3.49
CA PRO A 24 18.60 -45.02 -3.74
C PRO A 24 17.43 -44.63 -4.67
N GLN A 25 16.48 -43.90 -4.12
CA GLN A 25 15.45 -43.21 -4.88
C GLN A 25 16.09 -42.00 -5.60
N LYS A 26 16.15 -42.05 -6.93
CA LYS A 26 16.45 -40.90 -7.78
C LYS A 26 15.32 -39.86 -7.59
N THR A 27 15.52 -38.92 -6.73
CA THR A 27 14.61 -37.79 -6.58
C THR A 27 14.93 -36.70 -7.61
N ASN A 28 13.89 -36.28 -8.31
CA ASN A 28 13.87 -35.22 -9.32
C ASN A 28 14.43 -33.89 -8.75
N SER A 29 15.73 -33.65 -8.89
CA SER A 29 16.38 -32.40 -8.52
C SER A 29 16.10 -31.24 -9.48
N SER A 30 15.52 -31.52 -10.66
CA SER A 30 15.28 -30.52 -11.69
C SER A 30 14.07 -29.60 -11.43
N GLN A 31 13.01 -30.07 -10.75
CA GLN A 31 11.81 -29.25 -10.50
C GLN A 31 11.98 -28.29 -9.32
N VAL A 32 12.78 -28.63 -8.32
CA VAL A 32 13.01 -27.78 -7.14
C VAL A 32 13.88 -26.57 -7.49
N ASN A 33 14.80 -26.72 -8.44
CA ASN A 33 15.66 -25.60 -8.86
C ASN A 33 14.91 -24.57 -9.70
N SER A 34 13.94 -24.99 -10.54
CA SER A 34 13.15 -24.06 -11.35
C SER A 34 12.21 -23.19 -10.50
N GLN A 35 11.63 -23.74 -9.45
CA GLN A 35 10.76 -22.95 -8.53
C GLN A 35 11.55 -21.97 -7.67
N LYS A 36 12.75 -22.35 -7.20
CA LYS A 36 13.65 -21.44 -6.45
C LYS A 36 14.17 -20.30 -7.32
N SER A 37 14.53 -20.56 -8.58
CA SER A 37 15.00 -19.51 -9.50
C SER A 37 13.89 -18.53 -9.85
N ASN A 38 12.66 -19.00 -10.09
CA ASN A 38 11.52 -18.15 -10.40
C ASN A 38 11.11 -17.27 -9.19
N GLN A 39 11.18 -17.80 -7.97
CA GLN A 39 10.94 -17.00 -6.75
C GLN A 39 12.03 -15.96 -6.50
N GLN A 40 13.30 -16.27 -6.79
CA GLN A 40 14.39 -15.31 -6.67
C GLN A 40 14.30 -14.22 -7.74
N VAL A 41 13.99 -14.54 -8.99
CA VAL A 41 13.78 -13.55 -10.05
C VAL A 41 12.61 -12.63 -9.75
N ALA A 42 11.48 -13.16 -9.29
CA ALA A 42 10.34 -12.34 -8.85
C ALA A 42 10.67 -11.43 -7.66
N LYS A 43 11.53 -11.90 -6.74
CA LYS A 43 11.99 -11.12 -5.58
C LYS A 43 12.96 -9.99 -5.98
N ILE A 44 13.81 -10.24 -6.97
CA ILE A 44 14.75 -9.24 -7.53
C ILE A 44 13.99 -8.17 -8.30
N GLN A 45 12.99 -8.54 -9.11
CA GLN A 45 12.15 -7.57 -9.84
C GLN A 45 11.41 -6.61 -8.93
N LYS A 46 10.97 -7.05 -7.75
CA LYS A 46 10.32 -6.18 -6.75
C LYS A 46 11.26 -5.20 -6.06
N LEU A 47 12.57 -5.41 -6.12
CA LEU A 47 13.58 -4.53 -5.56
C LEU A 47 14.18 -3.57 -6.61
N ASP A 48 13.85 -3.75 -7.89
CA ASP A 48 14.30 -2.86 -8.96
C ASP A 48 13.60 -1.50 -8.83
N SER A 49 14.37 -0.44 -8.70
CA SER A 49 13.85 0.93 -8.59
C SER A 49 12.96 1.32 -9.78
N ARG A 50 13.25 0.80 -10.97
CA ARG A 50 12.45 1.05 -12.18
C ARG A 50 11.01 0.53 -12.04
N THR A 51 10.80 -0.56 -11.27
CA THR A 51 9.46 -1.09 -11.01
C THR A 51 8.64 -0.10 -10.17
N PHE A 52 9.27 0.54 -9.17
CA PHE A 52 8.63 1.58 -8.38
C PHE A 52 8.33 2.82 -9.23
N SER A 53 9.29 3.25 -10.06
CA SER A 53 9.11 4.39 -10.96
C SER A 53 7.99 4.16 -11.97
N LYS A 54 7.89 2.95 -12.55
CA LYS A 54 6.83 2.60 -13.49
C LYS A 54 5.45 2.67 -12.83
N GLU A 55 5.29 2.03 -11.67
CA GLU A 55 4.03 2.05 -10.93
C GLU A 55 3.65 3.48 -10.52
N ALA A 56 4.61 4.27 -10.03
CA ALA A 56 4.40 5.66 -9.65
C ALA A 56 3.92 6.51 -10.85
N TYR A 57 4.59 6.39 -11.98
CA TYR A 57 4.25 7.14 -13.19
C TYR A 57 2.86 6.78 -13.72
N GLU A 58 2.53 5.49 -13.81
CA GLU A 58 1.22 5.03 -14.26
C GLU A 58 0.09 5.45 -13.31
N ALA A 59 0.33 5.38 -12.01
CA ALA A 59 -0.64 5.79 -11.01
C ALA A 59 -0.87 7.31 -11.02
N LEU A 60 0.18 8.10 -11.21
CA LEU A 60 0.07 9.56 -11.35
C LEU A 60 -0.68 9.97 -12.62
N LYS A 61 -0.49 9.27 -13.73
CA LYS A 61 -1.32 9.48 -14.94
C LYS A 61 -2.81 9.23 -14.69
N LYS A 62 -3.14 8.10 -14.04
CA LYS A 62 -4.53 7.81 -13.65
C LYS A 62 -5.08 8.86 -12.68
N LEU A 63 -4.24 9.44 -11.82
CA LEU A 63 -4.62 10.53 -10.93
C LEU A 63 -4.90 11.81 -11.73
N GLN A 64 -4.05 12.15 -12.69
CA GLN A 64 -4.22 13.28 -13.60
C GLN A 64 -5.56 13.20 -14.34
N ASP A 65 -5.86 12.04 -14.95
CA ASP A 65 -7.12 11.80 -15.68
C ASP A 65 -8.34 11.90 -14.75
N LYS A 66 -8.21 11.51 -13.48
CA LYS A 66 -9.31 11.61 -12.51
C LYS A 66 -9.58 13.05 -12.07
N ILE A 67 -8.55 13.89 -11.98
CA ILE A 67 -8.67 15.32 -11.63
C ILE A 67 -9.10 16.14 -12.85
N LYS A 68 -8.48 15.88 -14.02
CA LYS A 68 -8.75 16.57 -15.27
C LYS A 68 -9.16 15.56 -16.36
N PRO A 69 -10.41 15.10 -16.39
CA PRO A 69 -10.89 14.21 -17.45
C PRO A 69 -10.90 14.92 -18.80
N GLU A 70 -10.28 14.30 -19.83
CA GLU A 70 -10.08 14.87 -21.16
C GLU A 70 -11.38 15.23 -21.91
N ASN A 71 -12.55 14.66 -21.50
CA ASN A 71 -13.81 14.72 -22.25
C ASN A 71 -14.84 15.73 -21.69
N LYS A 72 -14.47 16.72 -20.89
CA LYS A 72 -15.44 17.72 -20.43
C LYS A 72 -15.33 19.00 -21.25
N GLU A 73 -16.46 19.34 -21.89
CA GLU A 73 -16.70 20.54 -22.69
C GLU A 73 -15.98 21.78 -22.18
N ASN A 74 -15.28 22.42 -23.12
CA ASN A 74 -14.38 23.55 -22.96
C ASN A 74 -15.09 24.80 -22.38
N SER A 75 -15.10 24.94 -21.08
CA SER A 75 -15.19 26.25 -20.46
C SER A 75 -13.82 26.60 -19.84
N ASP A 76 -13.19 27.66 -20.30
CA ASP A 76 -11.85 28.10 -19.85
C ASP A 76 -11.71 28.20 -18.33
N SER A 77 -12.79 28.56 -17.64
CA SER A 77 -12.83 28.63 -16.18
C SER A 77 -12.72 27.25 -15.48
N LYS A 78 -13.28 26.17 -16.08
CA LYS A 78 -13.18 24.80 -15.52
C LYS A 78 -11.80 24.23 -15.74
N ASN A 79 -11.18 24.50 -16.88
CA ASN A 79 -9.81 24.06 -17.16
C ASN A 79 -8.82 24.71 -16.21
N LYS A 80 -8.94 26.01 -15.94
CA LYS A 80 -8.09 26.72 -14.98
C LYS A 80 -8.21 26.13 -13.56
N LYS A 81 -9.44 25.82 -13.10
CA LYS A 81 -9.65 25.18 -11.79
C LYS A 81 -9.00 23.79 -11.73
N ALA A 82 -9.11 22.98 -12.77
CA ALA A 82 -8.50 21.66 -12.82
C ALA A 82 -6.96 21.76 -12.81
N ASP A 83 -6.37 22.71 -13.51
CA ASP A 83 -4.93 22.94 -13.50
C ASP A 83 -4.42 23.40 -12.11
N ASP A 84 -5.17 24.24 -11.41
CA ASP A 84 -4.85 24.63 -10.05
C ASP A 84 -4.97 23.42 -9.07
N GLU A 85 -5.97 22.56 -9.26
CA GLU A 85 -6.09 21.33 -8.46
C GLU A 85 -4.94 20.34 -8.73
N LEU A 86 -4.47 20.23 -9.98
CA LEU A 86 -3.30 19.41 -10.33
C LEU A 86 -2.03 19.93 -9.67
N LYS A 87 -1.80 21.24 -9.64
CA LYS A 87 -0.64 21.83 -8.96
C LYS A 87 -0.69 21.60 -7.44
N LYS A 88 -1.88 21.74 -6.82
CA LYS A 88 -2.10 21.42 -5.41
C LYS A 88 -1.89 19.92 -5.14
N ALA A 89 -2.32 19.04 -6.04
CA ALA A 89 -2.08 17.61 -5.95
C ALA A 89 -0.58 17.29 -6.06
N SER A 90 0.16 17.96 -6.95
CA SER A 90 1.62 17.83 -7.08
C SER A 90 2.34 18.20 -5.77
N ALA A 91 1.98 19.34 -5.16
CA ALA A 91 2.54 19.74 -3.86
C ALA A 91 2.24 18.71 -2.76
N LEU A 92 0.99 18.20 -2.72
CA LEU A 92 0.60 17.18 -1.75
C LEU A 92 1.38 15.88 -1.92
N VAL A 93 1.57 15.44 -3.17
CA VAL A 93 2.35 14.23 -3.51
C VAL A 93 3.80 14.37 -3.05
N GLN A 94 4.42 15.52 -3.27
CA GLN A 94 5.79 15.78 -2.81
C GLN A 94 5.92 15.70 -1.29
N GLY A 95 4.86 16.02 -0.54
CA GLY A 95 4.80 15.90 0.92
C GLY A 95 4.51 14.49 1.46
N LEU A 96 4.08 13.52 0.62
CA LEU A 96 3.63 12.19 1.07
C LEU A 96 4.68 11.43 1.89
N THR A 97 5.95 11.50 1.49
CA THR A 97 7.04 10.81 2.19
C THR A 97 7.16 11.29 3.64
N ALA A 98 7.14 12.61 3.85
CA ALA A 98 7.19 13.20 5.18
C ALA A 98 5.93 12.88 5.98
N TYR A 99 4.75 12.95 5.34
CA TYR A 99 3.48 12.63 5.97
C TYR A 99 3.47 11.18 6.49
N ILE A 100 3.80 10.20 5.64
CA ILE A 100 3.79 8.76 6.01
C ILE A 100 4.84 8.47 7.08
N SER A 101 6.03 9.09 6.99
CA SER A 101 7.10 8.91 7.98
C SER A 101 6.72 9.42 9.36
N THR A 102 5.95 10.49 9.42
CA THR A 102 5.54 11.14 10.69
C THR A 102 4.29 10.51 11.29
N TRP A 103 3.27 10.27 10.46
CA TRP A 103 1.94 9.90 10.94
C TRP A 103 1.57 8.44 10.66
N GLY A 104 2.30 7.76 9.77
CA GLY A 104 2.04 6.39 9.36
C GLY A 104 0.95 6.26 8.31
N LEU A 105 0.95 5.09 7.68
CA LEU A 105 0.07 4.77 6.56
C LEU A 105 -1.40 4.69 6.96
N HIS A 106 -1.70 4.21 8.18
CA HIS A 106 -3.07 4.12 8.69
C HIS A 106 -3.74 5.49 8.78
N ARG A 107 -2.97 6.54 9.13
CA ARG A 107 -3.50 7.89 9.19
C ARG A 107 -3.80 8.45 7.79
N LEU A 108 -2.94 8.14 6.83
CA LEU A 108 -3.19 8.49 5.42
C LEU A 108 -4.52 7.91 4.93
N SER A 109 -4.80 6.63 5.24
CA SER A 109 -6.06 5.98 4.89
C SER A 109 -7.27 6.64 5.57
N GLY A 110 -7.17 6.97 6.86
CA GLY A 110 -8.22 7.69 7.56
C GLY A 110 -8.51 9.08 6.96
N ASP A 111 -7.47 9.82 6.59
CA ASP A 111 -7.62 11.12 5.95
C ASP A 111 -8.18 11.00 4.52
N ALA A 112 -7.81 9.96 3.76
CA ALA A 112 -8.40 9.68 2.45
C ALA A 112 -9.93 9.57 2.56
N GLN A 113 -10.41 8.74 3.48
CA GLN A 113 -11.85 8.56 3.70
C GLN A 113 -12.53 9.83 4.20
N LYS A 114 -11.90 10.57 5.12
CA LYS A 114 -12.41 11.83 5.65
C LYS A 114 -12.67 12.85 4.54
N PHE A 115 -11.74 12.98 3.58
CA PHE A 115 -11.88 13.93 2.48
C PHE A 115 -12.86 13.47 1.39
N LEU A 116 -13.04 12.14 1.22
CA LEU A 116 -13.97 11.59 0.23
C LEU A 116 -15.42 11.51 0.73
N LYS A 117 -15.63 11.19 2.03
CA LYS A 117 -16.98 11.02 2.62
C LYS A 117 -17.75 12.33 2.82
N LYS A 118 -17.15 13.48 2.62
CA LYS A 118 -17.80 14.79 2.83
C LYS A 118 -18.96 15.07 1.86
N ASP A 119 -19.14 14.28 0.82
CA ASP A 119 -20.17 14.53 -0.20
C ASP A 119 -21.53 13.86 0.09
N SER A 120 -21.67 13.03 1.16
CA SER A 120 -22.86 12.15 1.26
C SER A 120 -23.99 12.62 2.18
N ASN A 121 -23.80 13.55 3.09
CA ASN A 121 -24.84 13.78 4.13
C ASN A 121 -24.85 15.16 4.77
N ASN A 122 -24.99 16.29 4.05
CA ASN A 122 -25.46 17.47 4.77
C ASN A 122 -25.76 18.70 3.88
N GLN A 123 -27.02 18.85 3.46
CA GLN A 123 -27.53 20.08 2.81
C GLN A 123 -27.47 21.31 3.73
N GLU A 124 -27.35 21.15 5.04
CA GLU A 124 -27.28 22.27 6.00
C GLU A 124 -25.86 22.78 6.26
N ILE A 125 -24.85 21.96 5.97
CA ILE A 125 -23.43 22.33 6.08
C ILE A 125 -22.91 23.03 4.81
N GLU A 126 -23.64 22.95 3.69
CA GLU A 126 -23.25 23.59 2.41
C GLU A 126 -23.00 25.10 2.51
N LYS A 127 -23.72 25.82 3.37
CA LYS A 127 -23.49 27.27 3.56
C LYS A 127 -22.20 27.60 4.33
N LYS A 128 -21.68 26.67 5.15
CA LYS A 128 -20.39 26.82 5.88
C LYS A 128 -19.21 26.18 5.14
N LEU A 129 -19.44 25.37 4.11
CA LEU A 129 -18.48 24.47 3.46
C LEU A 129 -18.18 24.81 1.99
N LYS A 130 -18.30 26.08 1.56
CA LYS A 130 -17.57 26.54 0.36
C LYS A 130 -16.05 26.29 0.48
N LYS A 131 -15.56 25.98 1.69
CA LYS A 131 -14.22 25.46 1.98
C LYS A 131 -14.06 23.93 1.75
N GLY A 132 -15.12 23.16 1.53
CA GLY A 132 -15.06 21.69 1.45
C GLY A 132 -14.71 21.14 0.08
N GLU A 133 -15.09 21.83 -0.99
CA GLU A 133 -14.72 21.46 -2.37
C GLU A 133 -13.20 21.55 -2.61
N ASP A 134 -12.52 22.48 -1.93
CA ASP A 134 -11.07 22.71 -2.07
C ASP A 134 -10.20 21.61 -1.46
N THR A 135 -10.79 20.58 -0.82
CA THR A 135 -10.04 19.47 -0.20
C THR A 135 -10.31 18.11 -0.81
N LYS A 136 -11.26 17.98 -1.74
CA LYS A 136 -11.63 16.69 -2.37
C LYS A 136 -10.45 16.06 -3.11
N TYR A 137 -9.64 16.88 -3.79
CA TYR A 137 -8.43 16.40 -4.45
C TYR A 137 -7.48 15.66 -3.51
N LYS A 138 -7.40 16.06 -2.21
CA LYS A 138 -6.57 15.38 -1.20
C LYS A 138 -7.00 13.92 -1.00
N GLY A 139 -8.32 13.71 -0.87
CA GLY A 139 -8.88 12.37 -0.75
C GLY A 139 -8.58 11.52 -1.98
N ILE A 140 -8.71 12.11 -3.17
CA ILE A 140 -8.41 11.44 -4.44
C ILE A 140 -6.93 11.04 -4.52
N VAL A 141 -6.00 11.94 -4.17
CA VAL A 141 -4.56 11.67 -4.13
C VAL A 141 -4.24 10.52 -3.17
N TYR A 142 -4.73 10.59 -1.94
CA TYR A 142 -4.47 9.57 -0.93
C TYR A 142 -5.05 8.21 -1.30
N GLN A 143 -6.28 8.18 -1.82
CA GLN A 143 -6.91 6.95 -2.30
C GLN A 143 -6.12 6.33 -3.45
N LYS A 144 -5.73 7.13 -4.45
CA LYS A 144 -4.95 6.63 -5.60
C LYS A 144 -3.56 6.12 -5.18
N PHE A 145 -2.93 6.76 -4.22
CA PHE A 145 -1.68 6.26 -3.64
C PHE A 145 -1.86 4.91 -2.95
N LEU A 146 -2.93 4.75 -2.14
CA LEU A 146 -3.23 3.50 -1.46
C LEU A 146 -3.59 2.37 -2.45
N GLU A 147 -4.35 2.67 -3.51
CA GLU A 147 -4.63 1.73 -4.61
C GLU A 147 -3.34 1.24 -5.28
N SER A 148 -2.43 2.17 -5.62
CA SER A 148 -1.13 1.86 -6.19
C SER A 148 -0.28 1.01 -5.25
N LEU A 149 -0.25 1.35 -3.96
CA LEU A 149 0.45 0.57 -2.95
C LEU A 149 -0.11 -0.84 -2.80
N LYS A 150 -1.44 -1.00 -2.80
CA LYS A 150 -2.12 -2.31 -2.76
C LYS A 150 -1.73 -3.18 -3.93
N ASN A 151 -1.77 -2.63 -5.15
CA ASN A 151 -1.38 -3.34 -6.37
C ASN A 151 0.09 -3.76 -6.36
N PHE A 152 0.94 -2.94 -5.76
CA PHE A 152 2.38 -3.18 -5.69
C PHE A 152 2.78 -4.11 -4.55
N SER A 153 2.03 -4.13 -3.45
CA SER A 153 2.32 -4.95 -2.27
C SER A 153 1.70 -6.36 -2.39
N ASN A 154 2.26 -7.32 -1.63
CA ASN A 154 1.64 -8.63 -1.44
C ASN A 154 0.83 -8.70 -0.13
N ILE A 155 0.69 -7.57 0.56
CA ILE A 155 -0.04 -7.47 1.81
C ILE A 155 -1.46 -7.03 1.45
N ASP A 156 -2.43 -7.82 1.85
CA ASP A 156 -3.83 -7.50 1.60
C ASP A 156 -4.35 -6.52 2.67
N PHE A 157 -4.94 -5.44 2.22
CA PHE A 157 -5.65 -4.45 3.04
C PHE A 157 -6.75 -3.80 2.20
N ASP A 158 -7.77 -3.31 2.86
CA ASP A 158 -8.86 -2.60 2.19
C ASP A 158 -8.53 -1.09 2.10
N VAL A 159 -8.52 -0.55 0.88
CA VAL A 159 -8.25 0.87 0.63
C VAL A 159 -9.39 1.75 1.17
N ASP A 160 -10.61 1.22 1.15
CA ASP A 160 -11.82 1.93 1.57
C ASP A 160 -12.13 1.74 3.06
N ASP A 161 -11.33 0.93 3.78
CA ASP A 161 -11.43 0.76 5.22
C ASP A 161 -10.09 1.09 5.92
N ALA A 162 -10.04 2.24 6.62
CA ALA A 162 -8.89 2.62 7.42
C ALA A 162 -8.60 1.64 8.56
N GLY A 163 -9.61 0.93 9.05
CA GLY A 163 -9.48 -0.10 10.08
C GLY A 163 -8.62 -1.26 9.62
N SER A 164 -8.67 -1.61 8.33
CA SER A 164 -7.90 -2.73 7.78
C SER A 164 -6.40 -2.59 8.01
N LEU A 165 -5.84 -1.37 7.91
CA LEU A 165 -4.43 -1.09 8.18
C LEU A 165 -4.08 -1.10 9.67
N ILE A 166 -5.02 -0.71 10.54
CA ILE A 166 -4.82 -0.68 12.00
C ILE A 166 -4.74 -2.11 12.55
N HIS A 167 -5.49 -3.04 11.96
CA HIS A 167 -5.55 -4.42 12.41
C HIS A 167 -4.48 -5.34 11.78
N LEU A 168 -3.64 -4.82 10.89
CA LEU A 168 -2.53 -5.60 10.35
C LEU A 168 -1.55 -6.01 11.45
N PRO A 169 -0.99 -7.25 11.39
CA PRO A 169 0.11 -7.64 12.25
C PRO A 169 1.27 -6.65 12.14
N LEU A 170 1.91 -6.31 13.25
CA LEU A 170 2.96 -5.28 13.31
C LEU A 170 4.06 -5.49 12.26
N ARG A 171 4.45 -6.74 12.00
CA ARG A 171 5.47 -7.07 11.00
C ARG A 171 5.02 -6.69 9.59
N GLU A 172 3.78 -6.99 9.23
CA GLU A 172 3.20 -6.68 7.93
C GLU A 172 2.99 -5.18 7.77
N TYR A 173 2.42 -4.52 8.78
CA TYR A 173 2.27 -3.07 8.79
C TYR A 173 3.60 -2.35 8.61
N THR A 174 4.64 -2.76 9.34
CA THR A 174 5.97 -2.15 9.24
C THR A 174 6.58 -2.34 7.84
N ALA A 175 6.42 -3.54 7.26
CA ALA A 175 6.90 -3.82 5.91
C ALA A 175 6.15 -2.97 4.87
N LEU A 176 4.82 -2.87 4.98
CA LEU A 176 3.96 -2.07 4.11
C LEU A 176 4.29 -0.57 4.22
N ASN A 177 4.47 -0.06 5.45
CA ASN A 177 4.82 1.34 5.68
C ASN A 177 6.19 1.72 5.07
N ARG A 178 7.18 0.82 5.16
CA ARG A 178 8.48 1.00 4.50
C ARG A 178 8.36 0.99 2.98
N LEU A 179 7.52 0.11 2.43
CA LEU A 179 7.23 0.06 1.01
C LEU A 179 6.54 1.34 0.53
N ALA A 180 5.56 1.83 1.30
CA ALA A 180 4.85 3.08 1.04
C ALA A 180 5.81 4.29 0.98
N ILE A 181 6.77 4.38 1.91
CA ILE A 181 7.78 5.45 1.90
C ILE A 181 8.63 5.41 0.62
N LYS A 182 9.02 4.22 0.15
CA LYS A 182 9.77 4.09 -1.12
C LYS A 182 8.92 4.50 -2.31
N LEU A 183 7.68 4.03 -2.38
CA LEU A 183 6.75 4.40 -3.45
C LEU A 183 6.45 5.90 -3.44
N ALA A 184 6.27 6.51 -2.26
CA ALA A 184 6.03 7.95 -2.12
C ALA A 184 7.20 8.81 -2.63
N LYS A 185 8.44 8.34 -2.50
CA LYS A 185 9.61 9.02 -3.08
C LYS A 185 9.56 9.05 -4.60
N GLU A 186 9.17 7.94 -5.22
CA GLU A 186 9.02 7.88 -6.68
C GLU A 186 7.83 8.75 -7.15
N TRP A 187 6.72 8.73 -6.41
CA TRP A 187 5.61 9.62 -6.68
C TRP A 187 6.03 11.09 -6.63
N ALA A 188 6.79 11.49 -5.60
CA ALA A 188 7.30 12.86 -5.46
C ALA A 188 8.24 13.24 -6.60
N PHE A 189 9.07 12.31 -7.08
CA PHE A 189 9.96 12.53 -8.21
C PHE A 189 9.19 12.79 -9.53
N TRP A 190 8.15 11.98 -9.79
CA TRP A 190 7.39 12.08 -11.04
C TRP A 190 6.26 13.12 -11.01
N ALA A 191 5.84 13.60 -9.84
CA ALA A 191 4.72 14.52 -9.71
C ALA A 191 4.86 15.81 -10.53
N PRO A 192 5.99 16.54 -10.55
CA PRO A 192 6.13 17.75 -11.35
C PRO A 192 5.96 17.49 -12.86
N SER A 193 6.50 16.36 -13.34
CA SER A 193 6.45 16.01 -14.76
C SER A 193 5.05 15.59 -15.23
N VAL A 194 4.24 15.00 -14.35
CA VAL A 194 2.91 14.45 -14.70
C VAL A 194 1.78 15.41 -14.32
N LEU A 195 1.84 15.98 -13.10
CA LEU A 195 0.78 16.83 -12.56
C LEU A 195 1.05 18.33 -12.73
N GLY A 196 2.28 18.69 -13.09
CA GLY A 196 2.76 20.08 -13.16
C GLY A 196 3.50 20.52 -11.92
N GLU A 197 4.24 21.60 -12.05
CA GLU A 197 5.01 22.20 -10.95
C GLU A 197 4.09 22.62 -9.81
N ALA A 198 4.52 22.34 -8.57
CA ALA A 198 3.82 22.78 -7.39
C ALA A 198 3.87 24.30 -7.27
N ASN A 199 2.78 24.94 -6.89
CA ASN A 199 2.84 26.35 -6.51
C ASN A 199 3.64 26.44 -5.21
N ASN A 200 4.79 27.09 -5.23
CA ASN A 200 5.51 27.50 -4.04
C ASN A 200 4.78 28.74 -3.49
N GLU A 201 3.85 28.51 -2.56
CA GLU A 201 3.31 29.58 -1.71
C GLU A 201 4.18 29.73 -0.47
#